data_566473b5603d1897b8a481fd3f3f9e14
#
_entry.id   566473b5603d1897b8a481fd3f3f9e14
#
_cell.length_a   1.000
_cell.length_b   1.000
_cell.length_c   1.000
_cell.angle_alpha   90.00
_cell.angle_beta   90.00
_cell.angle_gamma   90.00
#
_symmetry.space_group_name_H-M   'P 1'
#
loop_
_entity.id
_entity.type
_entity.pdbx_description
1 polymer ?
#
loop_
_entity_poly.entity_id
_entity_poly.type
_entity_poly.pdbx_seq_one_letter_code
_entity_poly.pdbx_strand_id
1 'polypeptide(L)'
;MNNKIKIVQGEKSWIESSAVEQLKKVAELQGIIKAVGLPDLHPGKTPVGASFISKDIIYPHIVGNDIGCGMALFSTGFKKQKFKHDKIISKLYRINGIENVAITEFLEETDFPLKEKLGTIGSGNHFAEFQEIDNVYDNEAMEEIKLDKSNIYLLVHSGSRSFGEQILRKYIDEYSCQDGLKVGTAAFNEYFSDHDKAVEYAILNREMIAYRILTTVNAKENIKLLDSIHNSITKKKIEDEVYIHRKGASPSDVGCVVIAGTRGSRSYIVKPEINLSEYAFSVAHGAGRKWARFGCKEKLENLYSRKAVRQINTVKNLICKDKNIILEEAPEAYKDIERVIEDMLEVKMIKLVASLKPLITYKV
;
A
#
# COMPACT_ATOMS: atom_id res chain seq x y z
N MET A 1 -0.10 17.40 -29.31
CA MET A 1 0.96 17.02 -28.33
C MET A 1 0.53 15.74 -27.64
N ASN A 2 1.43 14.79 -27.55
CA ASN A 2 1.13 13.40 -27.19
C ASN A 2 0.56 13.31 -25.76
N ASN A 3 -0.72 13.01 -25.63
CA ASN A 3 -1.47 12.88 -24.36
C ASN A 3 -1.09 11.60 -23.57
N LYS A 4 0.14 11.09 -23.83
CA LYS A 4 0.65 9.82 -23.28
C LYS A 4 1.01 9.91 -21.79
N ILE A 5 1.50 11.08 -21.37
CA ILE A 5 1.95 11.32 -19.99
C ILE A 5 0.98 12.29 -19.33
N LYS A 6 0.48 11.92 -18.15
CA LYS A 6 -0.34 12.77 -17.29
C LYS A 6 0.25 12.77 -15.88
N ILE A 7 0.34 13.95 -15.28
CA ILE A 7 0.75 14.12 -13.88
C ILE A 7 -0.36 14.84 -13.15
N VAL A 8 -0.82 14.26 -12.06
CA VAL A 8 -1.83 14.84 -11.18
C VAL A 8 -1.09 15.57 -10.07
N GLN A 9 -1.16 16.90 -10.12
CA GLN A 9 -0.50 17.77 -9.16
C GLN A 9 -1.29 19.06 -9.04
N GLY A 10 -1.72 19.40 -7.82
CA GLY A 10 -2.35 20.68 -7.52
C GLY A 10 -1.32 21.81 -7.44
N GLU A 11 -1.81 23.06 -7.45
CA GLU A 11 -0.94 24.25 -7.43
C GLU A 11 -0.03 24.33 -6.18
N LYS A 12 -0.47 23.76 -5.05
CA LYS A 12 0.26 23.79 -3.77
C LYS A 12 1.09 22.54 -3.50
N SER A 13 1.05 21.58 -4.43
CA SER A 13 1.74 20.30 -4.29
C SER A 13 3.09 20.32 -5.00
N TRP A 14 4.00 19.47 -4.53
CA TRP A 14 5.32 19.34 -5.09
C TRP A 14 5.65 17.88 -5.42
N ILE A 15 6.22 17.67 -6.58
CA ILE A 15 6.71 16.37 -7.06
C ILE A 15 8.18 16.54 -7.48
N GLU A 16 9.03 15.62 -7.03
CA GLU A 16 10.45 15.64 -7.37
C GLU A 16 10.66 15.51 -8.89
N SER A 17 11.51 16.36 -9.45
CA SER A 17 11.88 16.28 -10.87
C SER A 17 12.43 14.92 -11.27
N SER A 18 13.20 14.28 -10.40
CA SER A 18 13.72 12.92 -10.62
C SER A 18 12.61 11.86 -10.75
N ALA A 19 11.50 12.01 -10.03
CA ALA A 19 10.34 11.13 -10.18
C ALA A 19 9.63 11.34 -11.51
N VAL A 20 9.51 12.59 -11.93
CA VAL A 20 8.96 12.97 -13.25
C VAL A 20 9.84 12.43 -14.39
N GLU A 21 11.15 12.51 -14.25
CA GLU A 21 12.10 11.94 -15.22
C GLU A 21 12.00 10.41 -15.30
N GLN A 22 11.88 9.73 -14.14
CA GLN A 22 11.64 8.29 -14.11
C GLN A 22 10.31 7.91 -14.80
N LEU A 23 9.24 8.68 -14.56
CA LEU A 23 7.95 8.47 -15.21
C LEU A 23 8.06 8.61 -16.74
N LYS A 24 8.78 9.64 -17.22
CA LYS A 24 9.02 9.87 -18.64
C LYS A 24 9.82 8.73 -19.29
N LYS A 25 10.89 8.26 -18.64
CA LYS A 25 11.69 7.11 -19.12
C LYS A 25 10.85 5.85 -19.27
N VAL A 26 9.97 5.53 -18.30
CA VAL A 26 9.07 4.39 -18.43
C VAL A 26 8.05 4.60 -19.54
N ALA A 27 7.57 5.83 -19.73
CA ALA A 27 6.65 6.14 -20.82
C ALA A 27 7.26 5.92 -22.22
N GLU A 28 8.58 5.97 -22.36
CA GLU A 28 9.31 5.73 -23.62
C GLU A 28 9.43 4.25 -23.98
N LEU A 29 9.19 3.34 -23.03
CA LEU A 29 9.26 1.90 -23.28
C LEU A 29 8.26 1.47 -24.36
N GLN A 30 8.65 0.43 -25.12
CA GLN A 30 7.84 -0.12 -26.22
C GLN A 30 6.47 -0.56 -25.66
N GLY A 31 5.39 -0.30 -26.40
CA GLY A 31 4.03 -0.72 -26.03
C GLY A 31 3.41 0.04 -24.87
N ILE A 32 4.13 0.89 -24.12
CA ILE A 32 3.49 1.80 -23.16
C ILE A 32 2.68 2.84 -23.94
N ILE A 33 1.39 2.88 -23.73
CA ILE A 33 0.48 3.82 -24.41
C ILE A 33 0.01 4.95 -23.50
N LYS A 34 0.11 4.77 -22.17
CA LYS A 34 -0.20 5.80 -21.16
C LYS A 34 0.68 5.66 -19.94
N ALA A 35 1.10 6.79 -19.39
CA ALA A 35 1.84 6.89 -18.13
C ALA A 35 1.22 7.97 -17.26
N VAL A 36 0.89 7.64 -16.02
CA VAL A 36 0.24 8.56 -15.07
C VAL A 36 1.07 8.62 -13.79
N GLY A 37 1.47 9.82 -13.41
CA GLY A 37 1.98 10.15 -12.08
C GLY A 37 0.84 10.69 -11.22
N LEU A 38 0.63 10.05 -10.07
CA LEU A 38 -0.39 10.43 -9.09
C LEU A 38 0.18 11.45 -8.10
N PRO A 39 -0.62 12.12 -7.26
CA PRO A 39 -0.12 13.16 -6.35
C PRO A 39 0.96 12.69 -5.39
N ASP A 40 0.96 11.41 -5.04
CA ASP A 40 1.98 10.75 -4.21
C ASP A 40 3.21 10.28 -4.99
N LEU A 41 3.35 10.66 -6.28
CA LEU A 41 4.50 10.31 -7.12
C LEU A 41 5.82 10.70 -6.46
N HIS A 42 6.75 9.73 -6.35
CA HIS A 42 8.07 9.92 -5.79
C HIS A 42 9.10 8.95 -6.40
N PRO A 43 10.41 9.25 -6.31
CA PRO A 43 11.43 8.40 -6.91
C PRO A 43 11.62 7.08 -6.14
N GLY A 44 11.86 6.00 -6.91
CA GLY A 44 12.22 4.68 -6.42
C GLY A 44 13.23 4.01 -7.35
N LYS A 45 13.33 2.67 -7.35
CA LYS A 45 14.00 1.94 -8.44
C LYS A 45 13.28 2.17 -9.76
N THR A 46 11.96 2.22 -9.71
CA THR A 46 11.02 2.70 -10.72
C THR A 46 10.13 3.74 -10.04
N PRO A 47 9.44 4.64 -10.77
CA PRO A 47 8.61 5.66 -10.13
C PRO A 47 7.48 5.02 -9.33
N VAL A 48 7.26 5.51 -8.10
CA VAL A 48 6.22 5.05 -7.17
C VAL A 48 5.14 6.13 -7.06
N GLY A 49 3.89 5.75 -6.90
CA GLY A 49 2.74 6.64 -7.11
C GLY A 49 2.45 6.79 -8.60
N ALA A 50 2.65 5.71 -9.37
CA ALA A 50 2.52 5.73 -10.82
C ALA A 50 1.74 4.53 -11.36
N SER A 51 1.06 4.75 -12.49
CA SER A 51 0.36 3.71 -13.24
C SER A 51 0.64 3.85 -14.74
N PHE A 52 0.76 2.69 -15.41
CA PHE A 52 1.10 2.63 -16.83
C PHE A 52 0.17 1.68 -17.55
N ILE A 53 -0.31 2.06 -18.72
CA ILE A 53 -1.04 1.16 -19.61
C ILE A 53 -0.11 0.73 -20.74
N SER A 54 0.03 -0.58 -20.93
CA SER A 54 0.75 -1.15 -22.06
C SER A 54 -0.15 -2.01 -22.95
N LYS A 55 0.27 -2.19 -24.20
CA LYS A 55 -0.35 -3.07 -25.18
C LYS A 55 0.71 -4.00 -25.77
N ASP A 56 0.37 -5.29 -25.91
CA ASP A 56 1.19 -6.34 -26.51
C ASP A 56 2.51 -6.69 -25.76
N ILE A 57 2.80 -6.02 -24.64
CA ILE A 57 4.01 -6.24 -23.83
C ILE A 57 3.77 -5.83 -22.38
N ILE A 58 4.38 -6.55 -21.44
CA ILE A 58 4.37 -6.19 -20.01
C ILE A 58 5.78 -6.05 -19.45
N TYR A 59 5.91 -5.31 -18.35
CA TYR A 59 7.18 -4.99 -17.71
C TYR A 59 7.15 -5.34 -16.22
N PRO A 60 7.52 -6.57 -15.82
CA PRO A 60 7.54 -7.02 -14.43
C PRO A 60 8.29 -6.09 -13.48
N HIS A 61 9.43 -5.54 -13.93
CA HIS A 61 10.28 -4.67 -13.13
C HIS A 61 9.63 -3.34 -12.73
N ILE A 62 8.61 -2.87 -13.47
CA ILE A 62 7.87 -1.65 -13.11
C ILE A 62 7.10 -1.84 -11.81
N VAL A 63 6.45 -3.00 -11.63
CA VAL A 63 5.73 -3.34 -10.39
C VAL A 63 6.71 -3.55 -9.23
N GLY A 64 7.89 -4.11 -9.53
CA GLY A 64 8.94 -4.35 -8.55
C GLY A 64 8.76 -5.65 -7.77
N ASN A 65 9.47 -5.76 -6.65
CA ASN A 65 9.62 -7.00 -5.89
C ASN A 65 8.48 -7.31 -4.91
N ASP A 66 7.64 -6.33 -4.56
CA ASP A 66 6.54 -6.55 -3.62
C ASP A 66 5.20 -6.62 -4.37
N ILE A 67 5.06 -7.67 -5.18
CA ILE A 67 3.85 -7.98 -5.94
C ILE A 67 2.71 -8.20 -4.94
N GLY A 68 1.52 -7.66 -5.23
CA GLY A 68 0.35 -7.80 -4.37
C GLY A 68 0.37 -6.93 -3.12
N CYS A 69 1.38 -6.03 -2.94
CA CYS A 69 1.34 -5.06 -1.84
C CYS A 69 0.05 -4.26 -1.90
N GLY A 70 -0.61 -4.15 -0.74
CA GLY A 70 -1.95 -3.58 -0.65
C GLY A 70 -2.34 -3.20 0.76
N MET A 71 -3.52 -2.59 0.87
CA MET A 71 -4.16 -2.17 2.12
C MET A 71 -5.43 -2.97 2.34
N ALA A 72 -5.52 -3.64 3.50
CA ALA A 72 -6.74 -4.34 3.91
C ALA A 72 -7.29 -3.79 5.23
N LEU A 73 -8.58 -3.53 5.28
CA LEU A 73 -9.29 -3.02 6.47
C LEU A 73 -10.17 -4.11 7.06
N PHE A 74 -10.02 -4.35 8.36
CA PHE A 74 -10.76 -5.40 9.08
C PHE A 74 -11.61 -4.81 10.21
N SER A 75 -12.84 -5.36 10.39
CA SER A 75 -13.62 -5.16 11.60
C SER A 75 -13.00 -5.93 12.75
N THR A 76 -12.97 -5.31 13.93
CA THR A 76 -12.38 -5.91 15.15
C THR A 76 -13.43 -6.30 16.19
N GLY A 77 -14.68 -5.85 16.03
CA GLY A 77 -15.73 -5.98 17.05
C GLY A 77 -15.49 -5.15 18.31
N PHE A 78 -14.43 -4.35 18.36
CA PHE A 78 -14.23 -3.41 19.46
C PHE A 78 -15.05 -2.15 19.26
N LYS A 79 -15.80 -1.76 20.30
CA LYS A 79 -16.46 -0.45 20.36
C LYS A 79 -15.49 0.61 20.87
N LYS A 80 -15.48 1.78 20.22
CA LYS A 80 -14.62 2.94 20.54
C LYS A 80 -14.62 3.26 22.04
N GLN A 81 -15.80 3.32 22.67
CA GLN A 81 -15.95 3.64 24.09
C GLN A 81 -15.32 2.60 25.03
N LYS A 82 -15.14 1.35 24.57
CA LYS A 82 -14.59 0.24 25.36
C LYS A 82 -13.15 -0.11 24.99
N PHE A 83 -12.54 0.60 24.05
CA PHE A 83 -11.18 0.35 23.57
C PHE A 83 -10.14 0.88 24.58
N LYS A 84 -9.37 -0.03 25.16
CA LYS A 84 -8.37 0.25 26.20
C LYS A 84 -6.97 0.16 25.61
N HIS A 85 -6.41 1.27 25.14
CA HIS A 85 -5.09 1.39 24.48
C HIS A 85 -3.99 0.64 25.25
N ASP A 86 -3.79 0.95 26.53
CA ASP A 86 -2.70 0.36 27.31
C ASP A 86 -2.82 -1.18 27.44
N LYS A 87 -4.05 -1.70 27.47
CA LYS A 87 -4.30 -3.16 27.50
C LYS A 87 -3.93 -3.81 26.16
N ILE A 88 -4.28 -3.20 25.04
CA ILE A 88 -3.96 -3.69 23.71
C ILE A 88 -2.43 -3.67 23.50
N ILE A 89 -1.79 -2.54 23.79
CA ILE A 89 -0.33 -2.39 23.72
C ILE A 89 0.37 -3.47 24.56
N SER A 90 -0.05 -3.64 25.82
CA SER A 90 0.54 -4.64 26.72
C SER A 90 0.42 -6.06 26.18
N LYS A 91 -0.72 -6.41 25.57
CA LYS A 91 -0.90 -7.74 24.96
C LYS A 91 0.05 -7.95 23.76
N LEU A 92 0.15 -6.95 22.86
CA LEU A 92 1.01 -7.04 21.68
C LEU A 92 2.50 -7.07 22.05
N TYR A 93 2.93 -6.38 23.10
CA TYR A 93 4.32 -6.48 23.58
C TYR A 93 4.66 -7.85 24.16
N ARG A 94 3.71 -8.51 24.85
CA ARG A 94 3.95 -9.81 25.53
C ARG A 94 4.26 -10.95 24.59
N ILE A 95 3.72 -10.96 23.38
CA ILE A 95 3.92 -12.05 22.41
C ILE A 95 5.31 -12.03 21.76
N ASN A 96 6.09 -10.97 21.98
CA ASN A 96 7.43 -10.80 21.43
C ASN A 96 7.54 -10.92 19.89
N GLY A 97 6.45 -10.70 19.19
CA GLY A 97 6.28 -10.77 17.73
C GLY A 97 5.02 -11.53 17.37
N ILE A 98 4.25 -11.01 16.41
CA ILE A 98 3.00 -11.66 15.98
C ILE A 98 3.26 -13.02 15.33
N GLU A 99 4.47 -13.25 14.83
CA GLU A 99 4.93 -14.51 14.24
C GLU A 99 4.85 -15.69 15.21
N ASN A 100 4.86 -15.42 16.52
CA ASN A 100 4.73 -16.44 17.57
C ASN A 100 3.28 -16.94 17.74
N VAL A 101 2.30 -16.29 17.14
CA VAL A 101 0.92 -16.76 17.12
C VAL A 101 0.75 -17.78 16.01
N ALA A 102 0.40 -19.01 16.37
CA ALA A 102 0.25 -20.11 15.42
C ALA A 102 -0.89 -19.86 14.43
N ILE A 103 -0.65 -20.26 13.18
CA ILE A 103 -1.61 -20.27 12.06
C ILE A 103 -1.61 -21.65 11.39
N THR A 104 -1.34 -22.70 12.14
CA THR A 104 -1.07 -24.05 11.62
C THR A 104 -2.20 -24.57 10.73
N GLU A 105 -3.45 -24.40 11.16
CA GLU A 105 -4.63 -24.85 10.41
C GLU A 105 -4.68 -24.20 9.01
N PHE A 106 -4.37 -22.91 8.90
CA PHE A 106 -4.34 -22.21 7.62
C PHE A 106 -3.16 -22.64 6.73
N LEU A 107 -2.02 -23.01 7.33
CA LEU A 107 -0.85 -23.46 6.59
C LEU A 107 -1.02 -24.85 6.00
N GLU A 108 -1.82 -25.71 6.62
CA GLU A 108 -2.15 -27.05 6.13
C GLU A 108 -3.04 -27.00 4.89
N GLU A 109 -3.92 -26.00 4.80
CA GLU A 109 -4.87 -25.82 3.69
C GLU A 109 -4.25 -25.08 2.48
N THR A 110 -3.02 -24.58 2.59
CA THR A 110 -2.38 -23.81 1.51
C THR A 110 -1.19 -24.55 0.89
N ASP A 111 -1.09 -24.48 -0.45
CA ASP A 111 0.04 -25.01 -1.23
C ASP A 111 0.92 -23.89 -1.78
N PHE A 112 1.11 -22.82 -1.01
CA PHE A 112 1.99 -21.73 -1.42
C PHE A 112 3.45 -22.02 -1.10
N PRO A 113 4.39 -21.64 -2.00
CA PRO A 113 5.80 -21.54 -1.64
C PRO A 113 6.00 -20.58 -0.48
N LEU A 114 6.95 -20.85 0.41
CA LEU A 114 7.27 -20.00 1.56
C LEU A 114 6.06 -19.76 2.50
N LYS A 115 5.16 -20.73 2.62
CA LYS A 115 3.98 -20.63 3.50
C LYS A 115 4.34 -20.33 4.95
N GLU A 116 5.53 -20.69 5.40
CA GLU A 116 6.07 -20.37 6.73
C GLU A 116 6.29 -18.86 6.95
N LYS A 117 6.35 -18.07 5.87
CA LYS A 117 6.45 -16.60 5.92
C LYS A 117 5.09 -15.88 5.93
N LEU A 118 3.98 -16.63 5.81
CA LEU A 118 2.65 -16.04 5.89
C LEU A 118 2.39 -15.43 7.29
N GLY A 119 1.60 -14.36 7.30
CA GLY A 119 1.29 -13.62 8.51
C GLY A 119 2.46 -12.79 9.05
N THR A 120 3.43 -12.41 8.19
CA THR A 120 4.53 -11.51 8.55
C THR A 120 4.32 -10.12 7.95
N ILE A 121 4.43 -9.07 8.77
CA ILE A 121 4.22 -7.67 8.31
C ILE A 121 5.33 -7.27 7.35
N GLY A 122 6.58 -7.42 7.77
CA GLY A 122 7.76 -7.00 7.04
C GLY A 122 8.25 -5.60 7.36
N SER A 123 9.43 -5.30 6.86
CA SER A 123 10.13 -4.05 7.11
C SER A 123 9.62 -2.88 6.23
N GLY A 124 10.17 -1.70 6.44
CA GLY A 124 9.90 -0.50 5.66
C GLY A 124 8.54 0.12 5.99
N ASN A 125 7.78 0.50 4.97
CA ASN A 125 6.48 1.15 5.13
C ASN A 125 5.33 0.20 5.52
N HIS A 126 5.57 -1.10 5.66
CA HIS A 126 4.55 -2.04 6.11
C HIS A 126 4.18 -1.84 7.57
N PHE A 127 2.91 -2.06 7.90
CA PHE A 127 2.38 -1.90 9.26
C PHE A 127 1.04 -2.63 9.44
N ALA A 128 0.64 -2.78 10.68
CA ALA A 128 -0.74 -3.02 11.07
C ALA A 128 -1.14 -1.98 12.11
N GLU A 129 -2.33 -1.37 11.95
CA GLU A 129 -2.68 -0.20 12.73
C GLU A 129 -4.14 -0.22 13.14
N PHE A 130 -4.39 -0.11 14.45
CA PHE A 130 -5.74 0.12 14.95
C PHE A 130 -6.15 1.56 14.67
N GLN A 131 -7.34 1.72 14.10
CA GLN A 131 -7.86 3.02 13.69
C GLN A 131 -9.32 3.19 14.13
N GLU A 132 -9.71 4.43 14.39
CA GLU A 132 -11.09 4.84 14.60
C GLU A 132 -11.55 5.77 13.47
N ILE A 133 -12.85 5.77 13.17
CA ILE A 133 -13.41 6.76 12.26
C ILE A 133 -13.39 8.12 12.96
N ASP A 134 -12.76 9.11 12.31
CA ASP A 134 -12.65 10.50 12.76
C ASP A 134 -13.81 11.32 12.19
N ASN A 135 -13.90 11.44 10.87
CA ASN A 135 -14.99 12.12 10.18
C ASN A 135 -15.70 11.19 9.20
N VAL A 136 -16.99 11.45 9.00
CA VAL A 136 -17.83 10.80 8.00
C VAL A 136 -18.22 11.85 6.97
N TYR A 137 -18.02 11.54 5.70
CA TYR A 137 -18.35 12.42 4.58
C TYR A 137 -19.50 11.87 3.73
N ASP A 138 -19.64 10.53 3.67
CA ASP A 138 -20.69 9.84 2.91
C ASP A 138 -21.22 8.65 3.73
N ASN A 139 -22.42 8.78 4.27
CA ASN A 139 -23.05 7.75 5.11
C ASN A 139 -23.50 6.55 4.26
N GLU A 140 -24.00 6.75 3.04
CA GLU A 140 -24.47 5.66 2.18
C GLU A 140 -23.30 4.77 1.76
N ALA A 141 -22.19 5.36 1.34
CA ALA A 141 -20.98 4.62 1.03
C ALA A 141 -20.38 3.88 2.25
N MET A 142 -20.50 4.45 3.46
CA MET A 142 -20.13 3.76 4.68
C MET A 142 -20.97 2.52 4.95
N GLU A 143 -22.29 2.60 4.75
CA GLU A 143 -23.21 1.47 4.93
C GLU A 143 -22.94 0.38 3.89
N GLU A 144 -22.70 0.74 2.62
CA GLU A 144 -22.33 -0.21 1.56
C GLU A 144 -21.13 -1.09 1.95
N ILE A 145 -20.12 -0.52 2.60
CA ILE A 145 -18.92 -1.23 3.06
C ILE A 145 -18.96 -1.66 4.54
N LYS A 146 -20.15 -1.60 5.17
CA LYS A 146 -20.40 -2.04 6.56
C LYS A 146 -19.53 -1.36 7.61
N LEU A 147 -19.25 -0.08 7.45
CA LEU A 147 -18.55 0.73 8.46
C LEU A 147 -19.53 1.34 9.47
N ASP A 148 -19.11 1.36 10.74
CA ASP A 148 -19.85 1.97 11.86
C ASP A 148 -18.89 2.88 12.64
N LYS A 149 -19.24 4.16 12.78
CA LYS A 149 -18.45 5.18 13.49
C LYS A 149 -18.11 4.81 14.93
N SER A 150 -18.89 3.92 15.54
CA SER A 150 -18.69 3.47 16.93
C SER A 150 -17.64 2.35 17.06
N ASN A 151 -17.15 1.80 15.98
CA ASN A 151 -16.23 0.66 15.96
C ASN A 151 -14.76 1.09 15.79
N ILE A 152 -13.88 0.17 16.18
CA ILE A 152 -12.44 0.23 15.90
C ILE A 152 -12.12 -0.77 14.79
N TYR A 153 -11.23 -0.39 13.91
CA TYR A 153 -10.79 -1.17 12.75
C TYR A 153 -9.30 -1.49 12.84
N LEU A 154 -8.87 -2.52 12.13
CA LEU A 154 -7.46 -2.84 11.92
C LEU A 154 -7.13 -2.65 10.44
N LEU A 155 -6.24 -1.70 10.14
CA LEU A 155 -5.68 -1.50 8.81
C LEU A 155 -4.36 -2.25 8.71
N VAL A 156 -4.21 -3.10 7.69
CA VAL A 156 -3.01 -3.90 7.43
C VAL A 156 -2.42 -3.50 6.09
N HIS A 157 -1.16 -3.09 6.08
CA HIS A 157 -0.37 -2.83 4.89
C HIS A 157 0.77 -3.84 4.78
N SER A 158 0.70 -4.75 3.82
CA SER A 158 1.74 -5.74 3.51
C SER A 158 1.53 -6.34 2.12
N GLY A 159 2.55 -7.03 1.60
CA GLY A 159 2.56 -7.66 0.29
C GLY A 159 3.02 -9.12 0.31
N SER A 160 3.52 -9.62 -0.83
CA SER A 160 3.96 -11.00 -1.01
C SER A 160 5.32 -11.31 -0.40
N ARG A 161 5.97 -10.30 0.22
CA ARG A 161 7.24 -10.50 0.92
C ARG A 161 8.33 -11.05 -0.01
N SER A 162 9.16 -11.98 0.51
CA SER A 162 10.22 -12.64 -0.26
C SER A 162 9.71 -13.48 -1.43
N PHE A 163 8.43 -13.87 -1.44
CA PHE A 163 7.88 -14.64 -2.56
C PHE A 163 7.82 -13.79 -3.86
N GLY A 164 7.29 -12.58 -3.79
CA GLY A 164 7.29 -11.68 -4.96
C GLY A 164 8.71 -11.27 -5.39
N GLU A 165 9.64 -11.14 -4.44
CA GLU A 165 11.05 -10.86 -4.76
C GLU A 165 11.70 -12.01 -5.53
N GLN A 166 11.46 -13.27 -5.15
CA GLN A 166 11.97 -14.45 -5.87
C GLN A 166 11.42 -14.50 -7.29
N ILE A 167 10.11 -14.21 -7.46
CA ILE A 167 9.50 -14.16 -8.80
C ILE A 167 10.18 -13.09 -9.65
N LEU A 168 10.27 -11.84 -9.18
CA LEU A 168 10.90 -10.79 -9.96
C LEU A 168 12.34 -11.15 -10.34
N ARG A 169 13.12 -11.70 -9.40
CA ARG A 169 14.50 -12.10 -9.63
C ARG A 169 14.62 -13.18 -10.71
N LYS A 170 13.78 -14.23 -10.65
CA LYS A 170 13.70 -15.27 -11.68
C LYS A 170 13.53 -14.66 -13.08
N TYR A 171 12.58 -13.74 -13.24
CA TYR A 171 12.29 -13.16 -14.56
C TYR A 171 13.31 -12.12 -15.01
N ILE A 172 14.07 -11.50 -14.11
CA ILE A 172 15.24 -10.69 -14.45
C ILE A 172 16.37 -11.58 -14.98
N ASP A 173 16.69 -12.64 -14.24
CA ASP A 173 17.87 -13.49 -14.50
C ASP A 173 17.66 -14.39 -15.72
N GLU A 174 16.47 -14.97 -15.90
CA GLU A 174 16.18 -15.96 -16.94
C GLU A 174 15.63 -15.35 -18.23
N TYR A 175 14.87 -14.26 -18.16
CA TYR A 175 14.12 -13.71 -19.28
C TYR A 175 14.44 -12.26 -19.62
N SER A 176 15.39 -11.62 -18.93
CA SER A 176 15.72 -10.19 -19.13
C SER A 176 14.46 -9.31 -19.15
N CYS A 177 13.55 -9.50 -18.18
CA CYS A 177 12.22 -8.86 -18.19
C CYS A 177 12.23 -7.33 -18.15
N GLN A 178 13.40 -6.70 -18.05
CA GLN A 178 13.58 -5.26 -18.24
C GLN A 178 13.26 -4.82 -19.68
N ASP A 179 13.49 -5.70 -20.65
CA ASP A 179 13.18 -5.47 -22.08
C ASP A 179 11.70 -5.74 -22.39
N GLY A 180 10.94 -6.20 -21.38
CA GLY A 180 9.53 -6.55 -21.46
C GLY A 180 9.28 -8.00 -21.89
N LEU A 181 8.13 -8.50 -21.47
CA LEU A 181 7.62 -9.82 -21.87
C LEU A 181 6.48 -9.61 -22.87
N LYS A 182 6.64 -10.14 -24.10
CA LYS A 182 5.62 -10.02 -25.14
C LYS A 182 4.42 -10.90 -24.83
N VAL A 183 3.24 -10.34 -24.94
CA VAL A 183 1.96 -11.04 -24.74
C VAL A 183 1.88 -12.26 -25.64
N GLY A 184 1.38 -13.38 -25.09
CA GLY A 184 1.21 -14.66 -25.81
C GLY A 184 2.48 -15.53 -25.87
N THR A 185 3.62 -15.07 -25.38
CA THR A 185 4.83 -15.92 -25.23
C THR A 185 4.73 -16.82 -24.00
N ALA A 186 5.52 -17.89 -23.96
CA ALA A 186 5.60 -18.78 -22.81
C ALA A 186 6.03 -18.02 -21.55
N ALA A 187 7.06 -17.15 -21.65
CA ALA A 187 7.55 -16.31 -20.54
C ALA A 187 6.49 -15.37 -19.99
N PHE A 188 5.65 -14.77 -20.86
CA PHE A 188 4.52 -13.95 -20.44
C PHE A 188 3.48 -14.77 -19.65
N ASN A 189 3.06 -15.93 -20.19
CA ASN A 189 2.04 -16.75 -19.54
C ASN A 189 2.52 -17.29 -18.19
N GLU A 190 3.77 -17.71 -18.11
CA GLU A 190 4.39 -18.20 -16.88
C GLU A 190 4.50 -17.07 -15.84
N TYR A 191 4.98 -15.88 -16.24
CA TYR A 191 5.03 -14.74 -15.36
C TYR A 191 3.66 -14.35 -14.82
N PHE A 192 2.64 -14.30 -15.68
CA PHE A 192 1.29 -13.91 -15.25
C PHE A 192 0.72 -14.90 -14.22
N SER A 193 0.97 -16.20 -14.42
CA SER A 193 0.59 -17.23 -13.43
C SER A 193 1.33 -17.05 -12.10
N ASP A 194 2.65 -16.82 -12.14
CA ASP A 194 3.46 -16.60 -10.93
C ASP A 194 3.07 -15.28 -10.22
N HIS A 195 2.79 -14.22 -10.99
CA HIS A 195 2.29 -12.95 -10.49
C HIS A 195 0.96 -13.10 -9.75
N ASP A 196 -0.01 -13.79 -10.34
CA ASP A 196 -1.33 -13.97 -9.73
C ASP A 196 -1.23 -14.80 -8.45
N LYS A 197 -0.39 -15.82 -8.40
CA LYS A 197 -0.08 -16.55 -7.17
C LYS A 197 0.54 -15.64 -6.10
N ALA A 198 1.42 -14.71 -6.48
CA ALA A 198 1.98 -13.76 -5.51
C ALA A 198 0.94 -12.76 -5.00
N VAL A 199 -0.02 -12.36 -5.84
CA VAL A 199 -1.16 -11.54 -5.44
C VAL A 199 -2.04 -12.28 -4.44
N GLU A 200 -2.39 -13.53 -4.70
CA GLU A 200 -3.17 -14.38 -3.77
C GLU A 200 -2.43 -14.58 -2.45
N TYR A 201 -1.13 -14.87 -2.51
CA TYR A 201 -0.28 -14.96 -1.32
C TYR A 201 -0.30 -13.67 -0.50
N ALA A 202 -0.22 -12.50 -1.13
CA ALA A 202 -0.23 -11.21 -0.46
C ALA A 202 -1.58 -10.91 0.23
N ILE A 203 -2.69 -11.28 -0.40
CA ILE A 203 -4.03 -11.19 0.20
C ILE A 203 -4.09 -12.06 1.45
N LEU A 204 -3.73 -13.33 1.35
CA LEU A 204 -3.70 -14.27 2.47
C LEU A 204 -2.74 -13.80 3.57
N ASN A 205 -1.56 -13.24 3.19
CA ASN A 205 -0.62 -12.68 4.17
C ASN A 205 -1.25 -11.58 5.03
N ARG A 206 -2.01 -10.65 4.43
CA ARG A 206 -2.73 -9.60 5.17
C ARG A 206 -3.80 -10.17 6.10
N GLU A 207 -4.53 -11.20 5.65
CA GLU A 207 -5.52 -11.90 6.48
C GLU A 207 -4.88 -12.60 7.68
N MET A 208 -3.74 -13.26 7.47
CA MET A 208 -3.00 -13.93 8.54
C MET A 208 -2.37 -12.94 9.53
N ILE A 209 -1.90 -11.78 9.07
CA ILE A 209 -1.46 -10.69 9.95
C ILE A 209 -2.64 -10.22 10.84
N ALA A 210 -3.79 -9.96 10.23
CA ALA A 210 -4.99 -9.55 10.95
C ALA A 210 -5.41 -10.62 11.97
N TYR A 211 -5.45 -11.89 11.57
CA TYR A 211 -5.76 -13.01 12.46
C TYR A 211 -4.83 -13.05 13.68
N ARG A 212 -3.51 -13.00 13.48
CA ARG A 212 -2.54 -13.03 14.58
C ARG A 212 -2.71 -11.88 15.56
N ILE A 213 -2.88 -10.67 15.05
CA ILE A 213 -3.07 -9.47 15.87
C ILE A 213 -4.40 -9.54 16.63
N LEU A 214 -5.49 -9.82 15.93
CA LEU A 214 -6.83 -9.80 16.50
C LEU A 214 -7.03 -10.94 17.53
N THR A 215 -6.46 -12.12 17.28
CA THR A 215 -6.41 -13.22 18.26
C THR A 215 -5.62 -12.81 19.51
N THR A 216 -4.45 -12.21 19.35
CA THR A 216 -3.61 -11.75 20.48
C THR A 216 -4.38 -10.78 21.39
N VAL A 217 -5.12 -9.87 20.81
CA VAL A 217 -5.85 -8.87 21.60
C VAL A 217 -7.22 -9.34 22.08
N ASN A 218 -7.65 -10.56 21.72
CA ASN A 218 -8.98 -11.11 21.97
C ASN A 218 -10.09 -10.25 21.35
N ALA A 219 -9.92 -9.90 20.08
CA ALA A 219 -10.94 -9.25 19.27
C ALA A 219 -12.13 -10.19 19.05
N LYS A 220 -13.32 -9.63 18.89
CA LYS A 220 -14.56 -10.39 18.71
C LYS A 220 -14.86 -10.73 17.26
N GLU A 221 -14.27 -9.97 16.35
CA GLU A 221 -14.45 -10.09 14.91
C GLU A 221 -13.11 -10.04 14.19
N ASN A 222 -13.05 -10.69 13.04
CA ASN A 222 -11.97 -10.61 12.06
C ASN A 222 -12.61 -10.69 10.67
N ILE A 223 -13.34 -9.62 10.28
CA ILE A 223 -14.05 -9.57 9.00
C ILE A 223 -13.35 -8.57 8.11
N LYS A 224 -12.84 -9.04 6.98
CA LYS A 224 -12.25 -8.17 5.96
C LYS A 224 -13.34 -7.34 5.28
N LEU A 225 -13.23 -6.03 5.34
CA LEU A 225 -14.18 -5.07 4.76
C LEU A 225 -13.70 -4.52 3.43
N LEU A 226 -12.41 -4.18 3.34
CA LEU A 226 -11.76 -3.67 2.13
C LEU A 226 -10.42 -4.37 1.94
N ASP A 227 -10.01 -4.56 0.69
CA ASP A 227 -8.66 -4.95 0.31
C ASP A 227 -8.34 -4.37 -1.06
N SER A 228 -7.34 -3.50 -1.15
CA SER A 228 -6.92 -2.85 -2.38
C SER A 228 -5.43 -3.06 -2.64
N ILE A 229 -5.11 -3.63 -3.80
CA ILE A 229 -3.74 -3.94 -4.22
C ILE A 229 -3.21 -2.79 -5.05
N HIS A 230 -2.06 -2.23 -4.65
CA HIS A 230 -1.45 -1.08 -5.32
C HIS A 230 -0.11 -1.38 -6.03
N ASN A 231 0.33 -2.65 -6.02
CA ASN A 231 1.48 -3.14 -6.79
C ASN A 231 1.06 -4.40 -7.56
N SER A 232 0.68 -4.26 -8.81
CA SER A 232 0.24 -5.38 -9.65
C SER A 232 0.24 -5.04 -11.13
N ILE A 233 0.14 -6.07 -11.98
CA ILE A 233 -0.25 -5.94 -13.38
C ILE A 233 -1.64 -6.51 -13.53
N THR A 234 -2.59 -5.71 -14.00
CA THR A 234 -3.96 -6.17 -14.24
C THR A 234 -4.29 -6.10 -15.72
N LYS A 235 -4.90 -7.18 -16.22
CA LYS A 235 -5.44 -7.23 -17.56
C LYS A 235 -6.79 -6.52 -17.61
N LYS A 236 -7.00 -5.68 -18.61
CA LYS A 236 -8.25 -4.96 -18.81
C LYS A 236 -8.60 -4.89 -20.29
N LYS A 237 -9.89 -5.06 -20.61
CA LYS A 237 -10.41 -4.83 -21.95
C LYS A 237 -11.07 -3.44 -21.97
N ILE A 238 -10.54 -2.56 -22.78
CA ILE A 238 -11.11 -1.25 -23.11
C ILE A 238 -11.72 -1.39 -24.52
N GLU A 239 -11.09 -0.89 -25.55
CA GLU A 239 -11.36 -1.29 -26.95
C GLU A 239 -10.56 -2.54 -27.29
N ASP A 240 -9.26 -2.49 -26.98
CA ASP A 240 -8.32 -3.61 -27.04
C ASP A 240 -8.00 -4.18 -25.66
N GLU A 241 -7.34 -5.33 -25.63
CA GLU A 241 -6.75 -5.89 -24.45
C GLU A 241 -5.50 -5.09 -24.05
N VAL A 242 -5.46 -4.59 -22.84
CA VAL A 242 -4.36 -3.81 -22.28
C VAL A 242 -3.96 -4.30 -20.92
N TYR A 243 -2.75 -3.92 -20.48
CA TYR A 243 -2.18 -4.30 -19.21
C TYR A 243 -1.85 -3.06 -18.39
N ILE A 244 -2.43 -2.96 -17.19
CA ILE A 244 -2.24 -1.82 -16.29
C ILE A 244 -1.21 -2.21 -15.25
N HIS A 245 -0.04 -1.57 -15.30
CA HIS A 245 1.02 -1.71 -14.31
C HIS A 245 0.81 -0.66 -13.23
N ARG A 246 0.64 -1.08 -11.98
CA ARG A 246 0.52 -0.18 -10.82
C ARG A 246 1.72 -0.34 -9.91
N LYS A 247 2.31 0.78 -9.53
CA LYS A 247 3.39 0.86 -8.55
C LYS A 247 3.08 1.93 -7.54
N GLY A 248 2.62 1.50 -6.34
CA GLY A 248 2.09 2.44 -5.36
C GLY A 248 0.89 3.23 -5.92
N ALA A 249 -0.02 2.54 -6.58
CA ALA A 249 -1.21 3.12 -7.19
C ALA A 249 -2.41 2.19 -6.96
N SER A 250 -3.41 2.65 -6.24
CA SER A 250 -4.60 1.87 -5.93
C SER A 250 -5.53 1.80 -7.14
N PRO A 251 -6.19 0.65 -7.41
CA PRO A 251 -7.16 0.56 -8.49
C PRO A 251 -8.39 1.42 -8.22
N SER A 252 -8.95 2.01 -9.26
CA SER A 252 -10.15 2.86 -9.17
C SER A 252 -11.45 2.13 -9.53
N ASP A 253 -11.37 0.86 -9.85
CA ASP A 253 -12.48 0.04 -10.38
C ASP A 253 -12.84 -1.14 -9.45
N VAL A 254 -12.48 -1.05 -8.18
CA VAL A 254 -12.75 -2.09 -7.17
C VAL A 254 -13.66 -1.61 -6.01
N GLY A 255 -14.32 -0.47 -6.19
CA GLY A 255 -15.12 0.15 -5.13
C GLY A 255 -14.29 1.07 -4.24
N CYS A 256 -14.62 1.14 -2.94
CA CYS A 256 -13.87 1.98 -2.01
C CYS A 256 -12.46 1.45 -1.76
N VAL A 257 -11.50 2.36 -1.61
CA VAL A 257 -10.11 2.06 -1.31
C VAL A 257 -9.61 2.88 -0.12
N VAL A 258 -8.58 2.36 0.56
CA VAL A 258 -7.90 3.09 1.64
C VAL A 258 -6.67 3.79 1.10
N ILE A 259 -6.54 5.07 1.37
CA ILE A 259 -5.33 5.88 1.10
C ILE A 259 -4.68 6.18 2.44
N ALA A 260 -3.54 5.55 2.68
CA ALA A 260 -2.90 5.62 3.99
C ALA A 260 -2.11 6.91 4.18
N GLY A 261 -2.31 7.54 5.34
CA GLY A 261 -1.43 8.60 5.82
C GLY A 261 -0.13 8.05 6.39
N THR A 262 0.64 8.94 7.00
CA THR A 262 1.86 8.57 7.74
C THR A 262 1.51 8.23 9.19
N ARG A 263 2.48 7.72 9.93
CA ARG A 263 2.33 7.50 11.37
C ARG A 263 1.85 8.77 12.06
N GLY A 264 0.67 8.69 12.70
CA GLY A 264 0.06 9.80 13.43
C GLY A 264 -0.78 10.76 12.59
N SER A 265 -0.76 10.65 11.26
CA SER A 265 -1.70 11.37 10.38
C SER A 265 -2.92 10.53 10.05
N ARG A 266 -3.96 11.16 9.51
CA ARG A 266 -5.16 10.46 9.06
C ARG A 266 -4.86 9.53 7.88
N SER A 267 -5.68 8.49 7.75
CA SER A 267 -5.89 7.74 6.51
C SER A 267 -7.29 8.05 6.00
N TYR A 268 -7.53 7.83 4.72
CA TYR A 268 -8.81 8.15 4.09
C TYR A 268 -9.41 6.92 3.41
N ILE A 269 -10.71 6.72 3.59
CA ILE A 269 -11.48 5.83 2.75
C ILE A 269 -12.14 6.70 1.69
N VAL A 270 -11.87 6.37 0.44
CA VAL A 270 -12.37 7.12 -0.71
C VAL A 270 -13.11 6.19 -1.67
N LYS A 271 -14.11 6.72 -2.36
CA LYS A 271 -14.78 6.06 -3.47
C LYS A 271 -14.26 6.72 -4.76
N PRO A 272 -13.44 6.01 -5.56
CA PRO A 272 -13.00 6.53 -6.85
C PRO A 272 -14.19 6.82 -7.76
N GLU A 273 -14.08 7.86 -8.59
CA GLU A 273 -15.08 8.18 -9.60
C GLU A 273 -15.08 7.16 -10.73
N ILE A 274 -16.21 7.01 -11.39
CA ILE A 274 -16.38 6.07 -12.50
C ILE A 274 -15.59 6.56 -13.71
N ASN A 275 -14.98 5.63 -14.45
CA ASN A 275 -14.29 5.86 -15.71
C ASN A 275 -13.02 6.72 -15.63
N LEU A 276 -12.09 6.34 -14.76
CA LEU A 276 -10.78 6.98 -14.65
C LEU A 276 -9.75 6.47 -15.69
N SER A 277 -10.16 6.18 -16.93
CA SER A 277 -9.26 5.76 -18.02
C SER A 277 -8.16 6.78 -18.29
N GLU A 278 -8.47 8.06 -18.13
CA GLU A 278 -7.52 9.17 -18.24
C GLU A 278 -6.42 9.11 -17.20
N TYR A 279 -6.68 8.48 -16.04
CA TYR A 279 -5.75 8.27 -14.94
C TYR A 279 -5.27 6.82 -14.84
N ALA A 280 -5.29 6.09 -15.98
CA ALA A 280 -4.90 4.68 -16.04
C ALA A 280 -5.61 3.82 -14.98
N PHE A 281 -6.90 4.08 -14.73
CA PHE A 281 -7.75 3.39 -13.76
C PHE A 281 -7.12 3.29 -12.35
N SER A 282 -6.49 4.38 -11.89
CA SER A 282 -5.75 4.37 -10.65
C SER A 282 -5.90 5.67 -9.87
N VAL A 283 -5.78 5.59 -8.54
CA VAL A 283 -5.72 6.71 -7.59
C VAL A 283 -4.49 6.53 -6.70
N ALA A 284 -4.06 7.57 -5.99
CA ALA A 284 -2.94 7.47 -5.04
C ALA A 284 -3.18 6.38 -3.99
N HIS A 285 -2.11 5.75 -3.50
CA HIS A 285 -2.19 4.69 -2.48
C HIS A 285 -1.90 5.19 -1.06
N GLY A 286 -1.27 6.34 -0.94
CA GLY A 286 -0.85 6.90 0.36
C GLY A 286 -0.21 8.26 0.24
N ALA A 287 0.46 8.70 1.30
CA ALA A 287 1.11 10.01 1.35
C ALA A 287 2.26 10.17 0.34
N GLY A 288 2.93 9.08 -0.04
CA GLY A 288 4.15 9.14 -0.83
C GLY A 288 5.34 9.70 -0.05
N ARG A 289 6.55 9.31 -0.43
CA ARG A 289 7.77 9.79 0.24
C ARG A 289 8.28 11.08 -0.41
N LYS A 290 8.82 11.98 0.41
CA LYS A 290 9.62 13.12 -0.04
C LYS A 290 11.11 12.95 0.24
N TRP A 291 11.50 11.96 1.04
CA TRP A 291 12.90 11.63 1.31
C TRP A 291 13.18 10.18 0.98
N ALA A 292 14.35 9.91 0.38
CA ALA A 292 14.86 8.54 0.27
C ALA A 292 15.05 7.93 1.67
N ARG A 293 14.91 6.62 1.81
CA ARG A 293 15.14 5.92 3.10
C ARG A 293 16.56 6.14 3.60
N PHE A 294 17.53 6.00 2.69
CA PHE A 294 18.91 6.32 2.99
C PHE A 294 19.05 7.82 3.32
N GLY A 295 19.68 8.13 4.45
CA GLY A 295 19.88 9.51 4.92
C GLY A 295 18.72 10.13 5.71
N CYS A 296 17.60 9.42 5.94
CA CYS A 296 16.52 9.94 6.78
C CYS A 296 16.97 10.33 8.18
N LYS A 297 17.81 9.50 8.81
CA LYS A 297 18.34 9.77 10.15
C LYS A 297 19.12 11.08 10.19
N GLU A 298 20.03 11.30 9.25
CA GLU A 298 20.83 12.51 9.15
C GLU A 298 19.94 13.75 8.94
N LYS A 299 18.95 13.65 8.05
CA LYS A 299 17.99 14.73 7.82
C LYS A 299 17.17 15.07 9.07
N LEU A 300 16.76 14.05 9.83
CA LEU A 300 16.04 14.26 11.10
C LEU A 300 16.95 14.90 12.16
N GLU A 301 18.24 14.46 12.26
CA GLU A 301 19.20 15.04 13.18
C GLU A 301 19.54 16.52 12.84
N ASN A 302 19.44 16.90 11.57
CA ASN A 302 19.57 18.29 11.12
C ASN A 302 18.34 19.16 11.43
N LEU A 303 17.15 18.57 11.46
CA LEU A 303 15.89 19.26 11.77
C LEU A 303 15.64 19.37 13.28
N TYR A 304 16.04 18.38 14.04
CA TYR A 304 15.73 18.24 15.46
C TYR A 304 16.99 18.04 16.28
N SER A 305 16.96 18.49 17.54
CA SER A 305 18.04 18.13 18.47
C SER A 305 18.13 16.61 18.66
N ARG A 306 19.32 16.09 18.96
CA ARG A 306 19.53 14.65 19.25
C ARG A 306 18.59 14.13 20.35
N LYS A 307 18.20 15.00 21.29
CA LYS A 307 17.23 14.66 22.35
C LYS A 307 15.83 14.45 21.78
N ALA A 308 15.39 15.31 20.85
CA ALA A 308 14.09 15.20 20.19
C ALA A 308 14.02 13.97 19.28
N VAL A 309 15.09 13.66 18.53
CA VAL A 309 15.19 12.43 17.71
C VAL A 309 15.07 11.18 18.60
N ARG A 310 15.67 11.18 19.79
CA ARG A 310 15.49 10.07 20.76
C ARG A 310 14.05 9.95 21.25
N GLN A 311 13.31 11.05 21.36
CA GLN A 311 11.90 11.06 21.79
C GLN A 311 10.96 10.54 20.68
N ILE A 312 11.30 10.69 19.40
CA ILE A 312 10.56 10.09 18.27
C ILE A 312 10.51 8.55 18.43
N ASN A 313 11.52 7.95 19.04
CA ASN A 313 11.59 6.52 19.34
C ASN A 313 10.71 6.08 20.54
N THR A 314 10.12 7.02 21.29
CA THR A 314 9.29 6.76 22.49
C THR A 314 7.82 7.10 22.29
N VAL A 315 7.34 7.09 21.05
CA VAL A 315 5.92 7.34 20.76
C VAL A 315 5.06 6.28 21.43
N LYS A 316 4.24 6.69 22.39
CA LYS A 316 3.46 5.83 23.30
C LYS A 316 2.60 4.77 22.56
N ASN A 317 2.16 5.08 21.34
CA ASN A 317 1.24 4.24 20.57
C ASN A 317 1.93 3.49 19.42
N LEU A 318 3.26 3.45 19.37
CA LEU A 318 4.04 2.72 18.38
C LEU A 318 4.68 1.50 19.01
N ILE A 319 4.40 0.32 18.46
CA ILE A 319 5.06 -0.95 18.79
C ILE A 319 6.00 -1.26 17.63
N CYS A 320 7.28 -1.03 17.83
CA CYS A 320 8.33 -1.35 16.87
C CYS A 320 9.63 -1.61 17.63
N LYS A 321 10.30 -2.71 17.31
CA LYS A 321 11.60 -3.08 17.94
C LYS A 321 12.78 -2.47 17.22
N ASP A 322 12.68 -2.29 15.90
CA ASP A 322 13.77 -1.74 15.10
C ASP A 322 13.72 -0.19 15.10
N LYS A 323 14.70 0.39 15.80
CA LYS A 323 14.85 1.84 15.88
C LYS A 323 15.17 2.51 14.55
N ASN A 324 15.83 1.78 13.62
CA ASN A 324 16.14 2.33 12.30
C ASN A 324 14.87 2.51 11.48
N ILE A 325 13.97 1.52 11.50
CA ILE A 325 12.66 1.62 10.84
C ILE A 325 11.86 2.80 11.39
N ILE A 326 11.90 3.05 12.71
CA ILE A 326 11.19 4.19 13.31
C ILE A 326 11.66 5.52 12.71
N LEU A 327 12.96 5.65 12.45
CA LEU A 327 13.56 6.86 11.86
C LEU A 327 13.35 6.94 10.35
N GLU A 328 13.54 5.83 9.63
CA GLU A 328 13.33 5.78 8.18
C GLU A 328 11.88 6.07 7.78
N GLU A 329 10.94 5.67 8.63
CA GLU A 329 9.50 5.82 8.44
C GLU A 329 8.93 6.95 9.30
N ALA A 330 9.74 7.95 9.62
CA ALA A 330 9.29 9.16 10.32
C ALA A 330 8.31 9.95 9.44
N PRO A 331 7.27 10.58 10.02
CA PRO A 331 6.28 11.37 9.26
C PRO A 331 6.91 12.42 8.36
N GLU A 332 8.01 13.02 8.80
CA GLU A 332 8.76 14.05 8.08
C GLU A 332 9.33 13.57 6.74
N ALA A 333 9.51 12.26 6.56
CA ALA A 333 10.01 11.67 5.33
C ALA A 333 8.93 11.53 4.24
N TYR A 334 7.69 11.88 4.56
CA TYR A 334 6.53 11.74 3.69
C TYR A 334 5.94 13.10 3.30
N LYS A 335 5.17 13.10 2.21
CA LYS A 335 4.34 14.23 1.82
C LYS A 335 3.15 14.36 2.78
N ASP A 336 2.50 15.51 2.77
CA ASP A 336 1.27 15.73 3.51
C ASP A 336 0.11 14.99 2.83
N ILE A 337 -0.51 14.07 3.55
CA ILE A 337 -1.64 13.29 3.03
C ILE A 337 -2.84 14.16 2.66
N GLU A 338 -3.08 15.26 3.39
CA GLU A 338 -4.18 16.19 3.12
C GLU A 338 -4.02 16.78 1.71
N ARG A 339 -2.77 17.11 1.31
CA ARG A 339 -2.47 17.62 -0.04
C ARG A 339 -2.71 16.58 -1.11
N VAL A 340 -2.30 15.33 -0.87
CA VAL A 340 -2.54 14.22 -1.81
C VAL A 340 -4.04 14.03 -2.06
N ILE A 341 -4.84 14.12 -1.00
CA ILE A 341 -6.30 14.03 -1.08
C ILE A 341 -6.90 15.25 -1.80
N GLU A 342 -6.48 16.46 -1.44
CA GLU A 342 -6.93 17.70 -2.08
C GLU A 342 -6.68 17.67 -3.59
N ASP A 343 -5.48 17.29 -4.03
CA ASP A 343 -5.12 17.21 -5.46
C ASP A 343 -6.05 16.27 -6.24
N MET A 344 -6.44 15.13 -5.65
CA MET A 344 -7.37 14.19 -6.30
C MET A 344 -8.83 14.70 -6.29
N LEU A 345 -9.23 15.44 -5.25
CA LEU A 345 -10.56 16.07 -5.19
C LEU A 345 -10.70 17.20 -6.21
N GLU A 346 -9.67 18.05 -6.38
CA GLU A 346 -9.65 19.15 -7.35
C GLU A 346 -9.91 18.65 -8.79
N VAL A 347 -9.33 17.51 -9.16
CA VAL A 347 -9.52 16.90 -10.48
C VAL A 347 -10.67 15.87 -10.51
N LYS A 348 -11.48 15.78 -9.48
CA LYS A 348 -12.65 14.88 -9.36
C LYS A 348 -12.31 13.40 -9.60
N MET A 349 -11.19 12.94 -9.09
CA MET A 349 -10.83 11.52 -9.15
C MET A 349 -11.52 10.68 -8.08
N ILE A 350 -11.85 11.29 -6.95
CA ILE A 350 -12.36 10.61 -5.76
C ILE A 350 -13.48 11.40 -5.08
N LYS A 351 -14.31 10.68 -4.32
CA LYS A 351 -15.16 11.22 -3.26
C LYS A 351 -14.69 10.70 -1.91
N LEU A 352 -14.75 11.54 -0.88
CA LEU A 352 -14.44 11.13 0.49
C LEU A 352 -15.61 10.31 1.06
N VAL A 353 -15.27 9.19 1.70
CA VAL A 353 -16.24 8.37 2.47
C VAL A 353 -16.05 8.61 3.96
N ALA A 354 -14.85 8.39 4.45
CA ALA A 354 -14.50 8.62 5.85
C ALA A 354 -13.01 8.94 6.00
N SER A 355 -12.64 9.63 7.08
CA SER A 355 -11.27 9.69 7.54
C SER A 355 -11.08 8.81 8.78
N LEU A 356 -9.92 8.21 8.88
CA LEU A 356 -9.50 7.30 9.92
C LEU A 356 -8.36 7.92 10.73
N LYS A 357 -8.46 7.85 12.05
CA LYS A 357 -7.43 8.32 12.98
C LYS A 357 -6.67 7.14 13.57
N PRO A 358 -5.33 7.13 13.49
CA PRO A 358 -4.52 6.06 14.05
C PRO A 358 -4.55 6.07 15.59
N LEU A 359 -4.65 4.89 16.19
CA LEU A 359 -4.67 4.67 17.63
C LEU A 359 -3.44 3.93 18.11
N ILE A 360 -3.07 2.82 17.46
CA ILE A 360 -1.90 2.00 17.81
C ILE A 360 -1.32 1.46 16.51
N THR A 361 -0.05 1.77 16.24
CA THR A 361 0.70 1.27 15.08
C THR A 361 1.64 0.14 15.52
N TYR A 362 1.60 -0.99 14.82
CA TYR A 362 2.49 -2.11 14.98
C TYR A 362 3.39 -2.26 13.74
N LYS A 363 4.70 -2.30 13.94
CA LYS A 363 5.74 -2.50 12.91
C LYS A 363 6.77 -3.52 13.39
N VAL A 364 7.46 -4.14 12.44
CA VAL A 364 8.50 -5.15 12.73
C VAL A 364 9.85 -4.68 12.22
#